data_2f683dff75711c1956415d69e9b5ea92
#
_entry.id   2f683dff75711c1956415d69e9b5ea92
#
_cell.length_a   1.000
_cell.length_b   1.000
_cell.length_c   1.000
_cell.angle_alpha   90.00
_cell.angle_beta   90.00
_cell.angle_gamma   90.00
#
_symmetry.space_group_name_H-M   'P 1'
#
loop_
_entity.id
_entity.type
_entity.pdbx_description
1 polymer ?
#
loop_
_entity_poly.entity_id
_entity_poly.type
_entity_poly.pdbx_seq_one_letter_code
_entity_poly.pdbx_strand_id
1 'polypeptide(L)'
;MSKKNIITIFLSAICTLPLWGGQQYYAFLKGDTLRMGNNYMERAMLWNYGAPVTISLTDKQHGKTIPVQGKQPDFSIVKGIPTDATFTVNEIPTNGIHASYLQATVACTIGSLNIERRYRIYADCPAIACDTYLKGQVELYQNKEDNRSNADRKNIEHTADMATGVKTPTLDRLQLSGNHWSARTIEFFDYTDWNDNLVTGRTWLPYRRNTYRGNLLFAHDVATRQGFFFLKEAPSSSTQLHYPGSDFVADFSDFMVVGLGIASHDVKPDSWTRVYGCVTGIYTG
;
A
#
# COMPACT_ATOMS: atom_id res chain seq x y z
N MET A 1 31.99 -23.42 -20.17
CA MET A 1 32.27 -21.95 -20.11
C MET A 1 31.26 -21.30 -19.19
N SER A 2 31.69 -20.98 -17.96
CA SER A 2 30.82 -20.40 -16.91
C SER A 2 30.75 -18.89 -17.11
N LYS A 3 29.54 -18.36 -17.35
CA LYS A 3 29.30 -16.90 -17.37
C LYS A 3 29.19 -16.43 -15.91
N LYS A 4 30.22 -15.74 -15.44
CA LYS A 4 30.18 -15.00 -14.17
C LYS A 4 29.29 -13.78 -14.35
N ASN A 5 28.14 -13.78 -13.68
CA ASN A 5 27.31 -12.58 -13.55
C ASN A 5 28.04 -11.60 -12.63
N ILE A 6 28.46 -10.48 -13.17
CA ILE A 6 29.03 -9.37 -12.42
C ILE A 6 27.82 -8.59 -11.85
N ILE A 7 27.61 -8.72 -10.55
CA ILE A 7 26.66 -7.89 -9.81
C ILE A 7 27.39 -6.57 -9.52
N THR A 8 27.04 -5.53 -10.26
CA THR A 8 27.54 -4.17 -9.97
C THR A 8 26.68 -3.60 -8.85
N ILE A 9 27.14 -3.72 -7.62
CA ILE A 9 26.56 -3.04 -6.46
C ILE A 9 27.07 -1.59 -6.51
N PHE A 10 26.21 -0.65 -6.91
CA PHE A 10 26.47 0.75 -6.70
C PHE A 10 26.34 1.06 -5.20
N LEU A 11 27.48 1.12 -4.52
CA LEU A 11 27.57 1.66 -3.17
C LEU A 11 27.37 3.17 -3.26
N SER A 12 26.14 3.65 -3.13
CA SER A 12 25.90 5.09 -3.01
C SER A 12 26.43 5.57 -1.66
N ALA A 13 27.21 6.62 -1.72
CA ALA A 13 27.90 7.26 -0.64
C ALA A 13 27.01 7.49 0.59
N ILE A 14 27.49 7.03 1.74
CA ILE A 14 26.99 7.45 3.05
C ILE A 14 27.30 8.94 3.18
N CYS A 15 26.33 9.81 2.90
CA CYS A 15 26.38 11.18 3.33
C CYS A 15 26.26 11.19 4.87
N THR A 16 27.38 11.30 5.55
CA THR A 16 27.41 11.66 6.97
C THR A 16 26.98 13.13 7.10
N LEU A 17 25.69 13.37 7.30
CA LEU A 17 25.20 14.67 7.70
C LEU A 17 25.53 14.90 9.18
N PRO A 18 25.91 16.13 9.57
CA PRO A 18 26.29 16.43 10.95
C PRO A 18 25.11 16.24 11.90
N LEU A 19 25.34 15.51 12.99
CA LEU A 19 24.45 15.34 14.14
C LEU A 19 24.20 16.69 14.86
N TRP A 20 23.27 17.49 14.38
CA TRP A 20 22.72 18.61 15.15
C TRP A 20 21.21 18.69 14.88
N GLY A 21 20.43 18.14 15.81
CA GLY A 21 18.97 18.03 15.73
C GLY A 21 18.59 16.59 15.37
N GLY A 22 17.92 15.88 16.27
CA GLY A 22 17.52 14.48 16.03
C GLY A 22 16.79 14.33 14.71
N GLN A 23 17.25 13.41 13.88
CA GLN A 23 16.67 13.13 12.57
C GLN A 23 15.21 12.73 12.76
N GLN A 24 14.30 13.60 12.34
CA GLN A 24 12.86 13.46 12.60
C GLN A 24 12.22 12.35 11.74
N TYR A 25 12.88 11.97 10.63
CA TYR A 25 12.48 10.90 9.73
C TYR A 25 13.71 10.23 9.10
N TYR A 26 13.55 8.99 8.65
CA TYR A 26 14.62 8.22 8.03
C TYR A 26 14.08 7.17 7.07
N ALA A 27 14.92 6.79 6.10
CA ALA A 27 14.75 5.61 5.27
C ALA A 27 16.13 5.08 4.89
N PHE A 28 16.38 3.79 5.07
CA PHE A 28 17.64 3.16 4.70
C PHE A 28 17.48 1.67 4.43
N LEU A 29 18.32 1.16 3.57
CA LEU A 29 18.47 -0.27 3.29
C LEU A 29 19.76 -0.76 3.92
N LYS A 30 19.65 -1.74 4.82
CA LYS A 30 20.80 -2.38 5.48
C LYS A 30 20.67 -3.89 5.36
N GLY A 31 21.60 -4.52 4.64
CA GLY A 31 21.45 -5.92 4.25
C GLY A 31 20.19 -6.09 3.42
N ASP A 32 19.36 -7.05 3.80
CA ASP A 32 18.08 -7.33 3.14
C ASP A 32 16.89 -6.62 3.78
N THR A 33 17.12 -5.67 4.66
CA THR A 33 16.06 -4.99 5.41
C THR A 33 16.01 -3.51 5.05
N LEU A 34 14.88 -3.10 4.47
CA LEU A 34 14.51 -1.72 4.26
C LEU A 34 13.73 -1.23 5.49
N ARG A 35 14.21 -0.16 6.12
CA ARG A 35 13.53 0.50 7.24
C ARG A 35 13.22 1.93 6.89
N MET A 36 12.01 2.36 7.22
CA MET A 36 11.60 3.74 7.08
C MET A 36 10.66 4.15 8.21
N GLY A 37 10.72 5.40 8.61
CA GLY A 37 9.90 5.89 9.71
C GLY A 37 10.28 7.28 10.19
N ASN A 38 9.66 7.65 11.28
CA ASN A 38 9.85 8.93 11.96
C ASN A 38 9.85 8.71 13.50
N ASN A 39 9.52 9.74 14.26
CA ASN A 39 9.41 9.64 15.72
C ASN A 39 8.15 8.89 16.20
N TYR A 40 7.16 8.68 15.33
CA TYR A 40 5.89 8.04 15.67
C TYR A 40 5.87 6.57 15.30
N MET A 41 6.32 6.24 14.10
CA MET A 41 6.25 4.88 13.59
C MET A 41 7.49 4.46 12.82
N GLU A 42 7.69 3.15 12.74
CA GLU A 42 8.63 2.50 11.82
C GLU A 42 7.90 1.41 11.05
N ARG A 43 8.16 1.33 9.75
CA ARG A 43 7.83 0.18 8.90
C ARG A 43 9.13 -0.51 8.49
N ALA A 44 9.29 -1.77 8.85
CA ALA A 44 10.40 -2.61 8.42
C ALA A 44 9.93 -3.61 7.38
N MET A 45 10.71 -3.76 6.32
CA MET A 45 10.39 -4.60 5.17
C MET A 45 11.60 -5.41 4.73
N LEU A 46 11.40 -6.65 4.31
CA LEU A 46 12.40 -7.38 3.52
C LEU A 46 12.50 -6.74 2.14
N TRP A 47 13.71 -6.60 1.62
CA TRP A 47 13.99 -5.95 0.35
C TRP A 47 13.37 -6.67 -0.86
N ASN A 48 13.49 -8.00 -0.88
CA ASN A 48 12.91 -8.87 -1.90
C ASN A 48 13.03 -8.33 -3.34
N TYR A 49 14.25 -7.93 -3.73
CA TYR A 49 14.55 -7.40 -5.07
C TYR A 49 13.64 -6.24 -5.53
N GLY A 50 13.29 -5.33 -4.62
CA GLY A 50 12.47 -4.17 -4.95
C GLY A 50 10.96 -4.40 -4.96
N ALA A 51 10.50 -5.60 -4.59
CA ALA A 51 9.13 -5.88 -4.21
C ALA A 51 9.05 -6.11 -2.70
N PRO A 52 9.11 -5.05 -1.88
CA PRO A 52 9.29 -5.16 -0.44
C PRO A 52 8.14 -5.93 0.21
N VAL A 53 8.49 -6.59 1.31
CA VAL A 53 7.58 -7.41 2.11
C VAL A 53 7.61 -6.90 3.54
N THR A 54 6.56 -6.28 4.02
CA THR A 54 6.49 -5.78 5.39
C THR A 54 6.62 -6.92 6.40
N ILE A 55 7.51 -6.74 7.38
CA ILE A 55 7.75 -7.70 8.46
C ILE A 55 7.37 -7.14 9.84
N SER A 56 7.30 -5.82 9.98
CA SER A 56 6.78 -5.20 11.20
C SER A 56 6.31 -3.78 10.99
N LEU A 57 5.34 -3.36 11.81
CA LEU A 57 4.97 -1.98 12.05
C LEU A 57 5.21 -1.69 13.54
N THR A 58 5.98 -0.67 13.85
CA THR A 58 6.29 -0.29 15.23
C THR A 58 5.69 1.06 15.56
N ASP A 59 4.88 1.10 16.61
CA ASP A 59 4.45 2.30 17.30
C ASP A 59 5.58 2.74 18.25
N LYS A 60 6.31 3.76 17.86
CA LYS A 60 7.46 4.25 18.63
C LYS A 60 7.03 5.07 19.84
N GLN A 61 5.84 5.66 19.81
CA GLN A 61 5.31 6.43 20.94
C GLN A 61 4.94 5.54 22.12
N HIS A 62 4.43 4.33 21.84
CA HIS A 62 4.02 3.38 22.87
C HIS A 62 4.97 2.19 23.00
N GLY A 63 6.06 2.15 22.20
CA GLY A 63 7.04 1.07 22.22
C GLY A 63 6.44 -0.30 21.82
N LYS A 64 5.41 -0.33 21.00
CA LYS A 64 4.69 -1.54 20.61
C LYS A 64 4.96 -1.88 19.13
N THR A 65 5.14 -3.16 18.86
CA THR A 65 5.36 -3.66 17.51
C THR A 65 4.28 -4.64 17.11
N ILE A 66 3.66 -4.42 15.96
CA ILE A 66 2.74 -5.34 15.29
C ILE A 66 3.58 -6.26 14.40
N PRO A 67 3.71 -7.55 14.73
CA PRO A 67 4.44 -8.50 13.90
C PRO A 67 3.64 -8.81 12.63
N VAL A 68 4.31 -8.72 11.48
CA VAL A 68 3.75 -9.07 10.18
C VAL A 68 4.41 -10.35 9.69
N GLN A 69 3.64 -11.31 9.18
CA GLN A 69 4.18 -12.61 8.76
C GLN A 69 5.11 -12.53 7.54
N GLY A 70 4.93 -11.51 6.70
CA GLY A 70 5.86 -11.20 5.62
C GLY A 70 6.10 -12.31 4.61
N LYS A 71 5.03 -12.94 4.09
CA LYS A 71 5.15 -14.07 3.15
C LYS A 71 5.06 -13.67 1.68
N GLN A 72 4.46 -12.54 1.40
CA GLN A 72 4.22 -12.06 0.03
C GLN A 72 4.54 -10.57 -0.06
N PRO A 73 4.90 -10.08 -1.26
CA PRO A 73 5.11 -8.66 -1.50
C PRO A 73 3.92 -7.80 -1.08
N ASP A 74 4.22 -6.61 -0.60
CA ASP A 74 3.22 -5.63 -0.18
C ASP A 74 2.35 -5.15 -1.36
N PHE A 75 2.86 -5.27 -2.58
CA PHE A 75 2.09 -4.98 -3.79
C PHE A 75 2.09 -6.17 -4.76
N SER A 76 1.05 -6.25 -5.58
CA SER A 76 0.92 -7.27 -6.62
C SER A 76 0.09 -6.70 -7.78
N ILE A 77 0.74 -6.33 -8.88
CA ILE A 77 0.13 -5.60 -9.99
C ILE A 77 0.15 -6.43 -11.27
N VAL A 78 1.20 -7.23 -11.43
CA VAL A 78 1.46 -8.07 -12.60
C VAL A 78 2.12 -9.36 -12.16
N LYS A 79 2.03 -10.39 -13.00
CA LYS A 79 2.72 -11.66 -12.75
C LYS A 79 4.19 -11.54 -13.16
N GLY A 80 5.10 -11.96 -12.30
CA GLY A 80 6.54 -12.04 -12.62
C GLY A 80 7.40 -11.95 -11.38
N ILE A 81 8.71 -11.97 -11.62
CA ILE A 81 9.75 -11.82 -10.59
C ILE A 81 10.39 -10.46 -10.79
N PRO A 82 10.54 -9.66 -9.73
CA PRO A 82 11.17 -8.36 -9.83
C PRO A 82 12.67 -8.49 -10.15
N THR A 83 13.16 -7.58 -10.99
CA THR A 83 14.56 -7.40 -11.38
C THR A 83 14.93 -5.92 -11.34
N ASP A 84 16.21 -5.61 -11.52
CA ASP A 84 16.73 -4.24 -11.68
C ASP A 84 16.32 -3.30 -10.54
N ALA A 85 16.32 -3.83 -9.33
CA ALA A 85 15.83 -3.12 -8.16
C ALA A 85 16.78 -2.00 -7.72
N THR A 86 16.22 -0.83 -7.47
CA THR A 86 16.96 0.33 -6.95
C THR A 86 16.27 0.94 -5.73
N PHE A 87 17.06 1.59 -4.89
CA PHE A 87 16.58 2.33 -3.74
C PHE A 87 17.29 3.68 -3.67
N THR A 88 16.51 4.76 -3.57
CA THR A 88 17.03 6.12 -3.40
C THR A 88 16.24 6.86 -2.33
N VAL A 89 16.87 7.85 -1.71
CA VAL A 89 16.26 8.68 -0.67
C VAL A 89 16.58 10.14 -0.95
N ASN A 90 15.56 10.99 -0.95
CA ASN A 90 15.68 12.42 -1.16
C ASN A 90 14.82 13.17 -0.15
N GLU A 91 15.32 14.28 0.35
CA GLU A 91 14.51 15.23 1.12
C GLU A 91 13.77 16.16 0.15
N ILE A 92 12.47 16.25 0.30
CA ILE A 92 11.62 17.13 -0.50
C ILE A 92 11.24 18.34 0.36
N PRO A 93 11.65 19.55 -0.01
CA PRO A 93 11.35 20.75 0.74
C PRO A 93 9.87 21.09 0.66
N THR A 94 9.40 21.87 1.63
CA THR A 94 8.04 22.45 1.58
C THR A 94 7.86 23.32 0.34
N ASN A 95 6.68 23.31 -0.23
CA ASN A 95 6.32 24.16 -1.38
C ASN A 95 5.07 25.04 -1.11
N GLY A 96 4.64 25.14 0.15
CA GLY A 96 3.44 25.88 0.57
C GLY A 96 2.14 25.06 0.45
N ILE A 97 2.15 23.93 -0.26
CA ILE A 97 1.01 23.00 -0.36
C ILE A 97 1.21 21.84 0.61
N HIS A 98 2.44 21.35 0.73
CA HIS A 98 2.82 20.30 1.66
C HIS A 98 4.02 20.72 2.53
N ALA A 99 4.11 20.16 3.73
CA ALA A 99 5.31 20.24 4.57
C ALA A 99 6.50 19.49 3.91
N SER A 100 7.72 19.74 4.37
CA SER A 100 8.87 18.95 3.96
C SER A 100 8.69 17.48 4.38
N TYR A 101 9.20 16.56 3.56
CA TYR A 101 9.16 15.14 3.83
C TYR A 101 10.36 14.42 3.24
N LEU A 102 10.66 13.24 3.77
CA LEU A 102 11.61 12.33 3.17
C LEU A 102 10.90 11.46 2.14
N GLN A 103 11.39 11.46 0.90
CA GLN A 103 10.93 10.55 -0.14
C GLN A 103 11.91 9.40 -0.28
N ALA A 104 11.44 8.19 0.04
CA ALA A 104 12.14 6.95 -0.23
C ALA A 104 11.53 6.32 -1.48
N THR A 105 12.34 6.11 -2.51
CA THR A 105 11.90 5.55 -3.78
C THR A 105 12.47 4.16 -3.95
N VAL A 106 11.58 3.19 -4.14
CA VAL A 106 11.88 1.80 -4.49
C VAL A 106 11.41 1.58 -5.91
N ALA A 107 12.31 1.19 -6.80
CA ALA A 107 11.96 0.86 -8.17
C ALA A 107 12.40 -0.56 -8.52
N CYS A 108 11.63 -1.22 -9.38
CA CYS A 108 11.98 -2.52 -9.94
C CYS A 108 11.31 -2.71 -11.30
N THR A 109 11.73 -3.73 -12.03
CA THR A 109 11.13 -4.15 -13.29
C THR A 109 10.50 -5.53 -13.11
N ILE A 110 9.26 -5.72 -13.58
CA ILE A 110 8.61 -7.03 -13.66
C ILE A 110 8.18 -7.29 -15.10
N GLY A 111 8.88 -8.17 -15.79
CA GLY A 111 8.70 -8.36 -17.23
C GLY A 111 9.07 -7.09 -18.00
N SER A 112 8.10 -6.49 -18.70
CA SER A 112 8.27 -5.21 -19.42
C SER A 112 7.74 -4.00 -18.65
N LEU A 113 7.27 -4.19 -17.42
CA LEU A 113 6.72 -3.14 -16.57
C LEU A 113 7.77 -2.61 -15.60
N ASN A 114 8.08 -1.32 -15.70
CA ASN A 114 8.82 -0.61 -14.67
C ASN A 114 7.84 -0.09 -13.62
N ILE A 115 8.14 -0.34 -12.37
CA ILE A 115 7.35 0.05 -11.21
C ILE A 115 8.20 0.92 -10.31
N GLU A 116 7.67 2.05 -9.89
CA GLU A 116 8.30 2.95 -8.96
C GLU A 116 7.34 3.26 -7.82
N ARG A 117 7.75 2.96 -6.59
CA ARG A 117 7.01 3.25 -5.36
C ARG A 117 7.71 4.34 -4.59
N ARG A 118 7.05 5.47 -4.41
CA ARG A 118 7.55 6.65 -3.69
C ARG A 118 6.86 6.73 -2.33
N TYR A 119 7.62 6.42 -1.29
CA TYR A 119 7.16 6.54 0.09
C TYR A 119 7.42 7.96 0.59
N ARG A 120 6.39 8.63 1.09
CA ARG A 120 6.46 9.96 1.70
C ARG A 120 6.39 9.81 3.22
N ILE A 121 7.44 10.26 3.90
CA ILE A 121 7.59 10.14 5.34
C ILE A 121 7.68 11.56 5.93
N TYR A 122 6.62 11.96 6.63
CA TYR A 122 6.55 13.25 7.31
C TYR A 122 7.04 13.10 8.74
N ALA A 123 7.63 14.17 9.31
CA ALA A 123 8.25 14.14 10.63
C ALA A 123 7.26 13.84 11.76
N ASP A 124 6.06 14.37 11.65
CA ASP A 124 5.03 14.43 12.69
C ASP A 124 3.75 13.64 12.35
N CYS A 125 3.85 12.66 11.47
CA CYS A 125 2.72 11.86 11.03
C CYS A 125 2.89 10.38 11.42
N PRO A 126 1.93 9.74 12.13
CA PRO A 126 1.99 8.33 12.48
C PRO A 126 1.65 7.41 11.28
N ALA A 127 2.00 7.83 10.08
CA ALA A 127 1.70 7.12 8.84
C ALA A 127 2.76 7.38 7.77
N ILE A 128 2.85 6.46 6.81
CA ILE A 128 3.69 6.54 5.62
C ILE A 128 2.78 6.43 4.40
N ALA A 129 2.83 7.44 3.54
CA ALA A 129 2.12 7.42 2.27
C ALA A 129 2.97 6.76 1.18
N CYS A 130 2.33 6.10 0.23
CA CYS A 130 2.99 5.47 -0.90
C CYS A 130 2.26 5.79 -2.20
N ASP A 131 2.94 6.49 -3.11
CA ASP A 131 2.52 6.68 -4.48
C ASP A 131 3.17 5.62 -5.37
N THR A 132 2.40 5.02 -6.27
CA THR A 132 2.92 4.03 -7.21
C THR A 132 2.80 4.54 -8.64
N TYR A 133 3.86 4.38 -9.40
CA TYR A 133 3.97 4.78 -10.80
C TYR A 133 4.34 3.58 -11.65
N LEU A 134 3.73 3.49 -12.83
CA LEU A 134 3.91 2.41 -13.79
C LEU A 134 4.36 2.97 -15.13
N LYS A 135 5.29 2.28 -15.79
CA LYS A 135 5.75 2.60 -17.14
C LYS A 135 6.10 1.33 -17.90
N GLY A 136 5.53 1.16 -19.10
CA GLY A 136 5.79 -0.04 -19.92
C GLY A 136 4.57 -0.51 -20.68
N GLN A 137 4.68 -1.68 -21.28
CA GLN A 137 3.57 -2.40 -21.91
C GLN A 137 3.31 -3.70 -21.17
N VAL A 138 2.11 -3.87 -20.60
CA VAL A 138 1.81 -5.05 -19.79
C VAL A 138 0.30 -5.25 -19.65
N GLU A 139 -0.10 -6.48 -19.45
CA GLU A 139 -1.41 -6.78 -18.91
C GLU A 139 -1.36 -6.74 -17.39
N LEU A 140 -1.99 -5.73 -16.80
CA LEU A 140 -2.19 -5.62 -15.37
C LEU A 140 -3.19 -6.67 -14.89
N TYR A 141 -3.08 -7.08 -13.63
CA TYR A 141 -4.20 -7.76 -13.00
C TYR A 141 -5.43 -6.87 -13.06
N GLN A 142 -6.54 -7.43 -13.51
CA GLN A 142 -7.79 -6.69 -13.67
C GLN A 142 -8.77 -7.11 -12.57
N ASN A 143 -9.41 -6.12 -11.97
CA ASN A 143 -10.69 -6.39 -11.35
C ASN A 143 -11.64 -6.79 -12.46
N LYS A 144 -12.36 -7.90 -12.33
CA LYS A 144 -13.43 -8.19 -13.27
C LYS A 144 -14.40 -7.03 -13.26
N GLU A 145 -14.63 -6.45 -14.44
CA GLU A 145 -15.71 -5.50 -14.62
C GLU A 145 -17.01 -6.17 -14.16
N ASP A 146 -17.64 -5.56 -13.17
CA ASP A 146 -18.95 -6.00 -12.75
C ASP A 146 -19.99 -5.35 -13.68
N ASN A 147 -20.32 -6.03 -14.77
CA ASN A 147 -21.32 -5.58 -15.74
C ASN A 147 -22.76 -5.61 -15.19
N ARG A 148 -22.92 -5.79 -13.88
CA ARG A 148 -24.23 -5.90 -13.25
C ARG A 148 -24.83 -4.52 -12.95
N SER A 149 -26.15 -4.47 -12.97
CA SER A 149 -26.90 -3.25 -12.66
C SER A 149 -26.66 -2.77 -11.22
N ASN A 150 -26.86 -1.48 -10.95
CA ASN A 150 -26.74 -0.92 -9.59
C ASN A 150 -27.65 -1.59 -8.56
N ALA A 151 -28.75 -2.21 -8.98
CA ALA A 151 -29.65 -2.99 -8.12
C ALA A 151 -29.00 -4.31 -7.66
N ASP A 152 -28.24 -4.95 -8.55
CA ASP A 152 -27.54 -6.20 -8.23
C ASP A 152 -26.31 -5.97 -7.37
N ARG A 153 -25.73 -4.77 -7.40
CA ARG A 153 -24.54 -4.42 -6.59
C ARG A 153 -24.82 -4.43 -5.09
N LYS A 154 -26.03 -4.12 -4.65
CA LYS A 154 -26.39 -4.13 -3.22
C LYS A 154 -26.45 -5.53 -2.60
N ASN A 155 -26.64 -6.56 -3.42
CA ASN A 155 -26.79 -7.94 -2.94
C ASN A 155 -25.51 -8.78 -3.03
N ILE A 156 -24.39 -8.23 -3.57
CA ILE A 156 -23.22 -9.02 -3.97
C ILE A 156 -21.99 -8.78 -3.09
N GLU A 157 -22.16 -8.26 -1.90
CA GLU A 157 -21.06 -8.14 -0.96
C GLU A 157 -20.35 -9.47 -0.62
N HIS A 158 -20.84 -10.61 -1.13
CA HIS A 158 -20.44 -11.93 -0.61
C HIS A 158 -19.95 -12.98 -1.60
N THR A 159 -19.98 -12.79 -2.92
CA THR A 159 -19.76 -13.94 -3.81
C THR A 159 -18.81 -13.80 -4.99
N ALA A 160 -18.44 -12.60 -5.42
CA ALA A 160 -17.78 -12.43 -6.72
C ALA A 160 -16.31 -12.87 -6.77
N ASP A 161 -15.53 -12.65 -5.72
CA ASP A 161 -14.08 -12.92 -5.73
C ASP A 161 -13.68 -14.36 -5.40
N MET A 162 -14.59 -15.14 -4.83
CA MET A 162 -14.28 -16.52 -4.38
C MET A 162 -14.16 -17.52 -5.53
N ALA A 163 -14.79 -17.25 -6.68
CA ALA A 163 -15.04 -18.29 -7.69
C ALA A 163 -14.03 -18.33 -8.87
N THR A 164 -13.15 -17.35 -9.06
CA THR A 164 -12.51 -17.19 -10.36
C THR A 164 -10.99 -17.21 -10.41
N GLY A 165 -10.29 -17.27 -9.28
CA GLY A 165 -8.81 -17.24 -9.29
C GLY A 165 -8.17 -15.98 -9.91
N VAL A 166 -8.96 -14.97 -10.22
CA VAL A 166 -8.48 -13.69 -10.75
C VAL A 166 -7.81 -12.92 -9.62
N LYS A 167 -6.55 -12.56 -9.84
CA LYS A 167 -5.81 -11.74 -8.87
C LYS A 167 -6.21 -10.29 -9.04
N THR A 168 -6.77 -9.72 -7.99
CA THR A 168 -7.01 -8.28 -7.89
C THR A 168 -5.69 -7.55 -7.67
N PRO A 169 -5.41 -6.47 -8.43
CA PRO A 169 -4.19 -5.71 -8.23
C PRO A 169 -4.16 -5.08 -6.85
N THR A 170 -3.07 -5.32 -6.13
CA THR A 170 -2.86 -4.88 -4.75
C THR A 170 -1.85 -3.75 -4.71
N LEU A 171 -2.22 -2.63 -4.05
CA LEU A 171 -1.36 -1.46 -3.84
C LEU A 171 -0.52 -1.57 -2.58
N ASP A 172 -1.10 -2.06 -1.51
CA ASP A 172 -0.40 -2.31 -0.24
C ASP A 172 -1.04 -3.47 0.52
N ARG A 173 -0.26 -4.13 1.38
CA ARG A 173 -0.67 -5.34 2.06
C ARG A 173 0.03 -5.50 3.40
N LEU A 174 -0.72 -5.98 4.38
CA LEU A 174 -0.20 -6.41 5.67
C LEU A 174 -0.72 -7.82 5.98
N GLN A 175 0.19 -8.78 6.06
CA GLN A 175 -0.10 -10.15 6.48
C GLN A 175 0.24 -10.32 7.95
N LEU A 176 -0.75 -10.13 8.80
CA LEU A 176 -0.59 -10.19 10.24
C LEU A 176 -0.64 -11.62 10.77
N SER A 177 -0.29 -11.81 12.01
CA SER A 177 -0.46 -13.08 12.71
C SER A 177 -1.74 -13.09 13.54
N GLY A 178 -2.25 -14.30 13.80
CA GLY A 178 -3.45 -14.47 14.61
C GLY A 178 -4.75 -14.19 13.87
N ASN A 179 -5.86 -14.35 14.59
CA ASN A 179 -7.25 -14.18 14.11
C ASN A 179 -8.09 -13.35 15.07
N HIS A 180 -7.42 -12.47 15.83
CA HIS A 180 -8.06 -11.60 16.82
C HIS A 180 -8.29 -10.18 16.28
N TRP A 181 -8.33 -10.02 14.97
CA TRP A 181 -8.44 -8.73 14.32
C TRP A 181 -9.91 -8.35 14.16
N SER A 182 -10.26 -7.17 14.65
CA SER A 182 -11.49 -6.49 14.31
C SER A 182 -11.19 -5.41 13.29
N ALA A 183 -11.99 -5.33 12.25
CA ALA A 183 -11.80 -4.37 11.18
C ALA A 183 -13.03 -3.46 11.03
N ARG A 184 -12.80 -2.21 10.61
CA ARG A 184 -13.81 -1.23 10.29
C ARG A 184 -13.45 -0.50 9.02
N THR A 185 -14.34 -0.50 8.03
CA THR A 185 -14.23 0.38 6.86
C THR A 185 -15.09 1.62 7.04
N ILE A 186 -14.61 2.71 6.49
CA ILE A 186 -15.34 3.97 6.40
C ILE A 186 -15.36 4.38 4.93
N GLU A 187 -16.53 4.58 4.41
CA GLU A 187 -16.78 5.05 3.05
C GLU A 187 -17.33 6.48 3.12
N PHE A 188 -16.66 7.37 2.38
CA PHE A 188 -17.14 8.73 2.17
C PHE A 188 -17.75 8.77 0.78
N PHE A 189 -19.03 8.98 0.69
CA PHE A 189 -19.69 9.21 -0.58
C PHE A 189 -20.82 10.21 -0.42
N ASP A 190 -20.95 11.06 -1.42
CA ASP A 190 -22.10 11.95 -1.56
C ASP A 190 -23.09 11.27 -2.50
N TYR A 191 -24.28 11.01 -2.01
CA TYR A 191 -25.32 10.35 -2.78
C TYR A 191 -26.27 11.34 -3.46
N THR A 192 -26.20 12.61 -3.03
CA THR A 192 -27.07 13.67 -3.55
C THR A 192 -26.39 15.01 -3.37
N ASP A 193 -26.63 15.95 -4.27
CA ASP A 193 -26.24 17.36 -4.17
C ASP A 193 -26.87 18.11 -2.97
N TRP A 194 -27.33 17.41 -1.96
CA TRP A 194 -28.09 17.93 -0.82
C TRP A 194 -27.27 18.03 0.48
N ASN A 195 -25.98 18.15 0.40
CA ASN A 195 -25.08 18.37 1.54
C ASN A 195 -25.05 17.28 2.63
N ASP A 196 -25.71 16.17 2.43
CA ASP A 196 -25.59 15.05 3.35
C ASP A 196 -24.42 14.16 2.95
N ASN A 197 -23.21 14.58 3.33
CA ASN A 197 -22.04 13.73 3.25
C ASN A 197 -22.28 12.46 4.04
N LEU A 198 -22.64 11.39 3.33
CA LEU A 198 -22.87 10.11 3.95
C LEU A 198 -21.53 9.46 4.29
N VAL A 199 -21.29 9.32 5.57
CA VAL A 199 -20.18 8.51 6.08
C VAL A 199 -20.77 7.18 6.54
N THR A 200 -20.49 6.12 5.81
CA THR A 200 -20.88 4.79 6.21
C THR A 200 -19.73 4.06 6.87
N GLY A 201 -19.89 3.67 8.12
CA GLY A 201 -18.95 2.84 8.86
C GLY A 201 -19.49 1.42 9.03
N ARG A 202 -18.68 0.43 8.70
CA ARG A 202 -19.00 -0.98 8.94
C ARG A 202 -17.92 -1.64 9.77
N THR A 203 -18.30 -2.35 10.82
CA THR A 203 -17.38 -3.11 11.67
C THR A 203 -17.63 -4.59 11.51
N TRP A 204 -16.56 -5.38 11.39
CA TRP A 204 -16.65 -6.82 11.19
C TRP A 204 -15.40 -7.55 11.71
N LEU A 205 -15.57 -8.87 11.87
CA LEU A 205 -14.46 -9.79 12.14
C LEU A 205 -14.14 -10.52 10.83
N PRO A 206 -12.93 -10.39 10.28
CA PRO A 206 -12.55 -11.01 9.00
C PRO A 206 -12.22 -12.49 9.20
N TYR A 207 -13.26 -13.33 9.31
CA TYR A 207 -13.14 -14.79 9.50
C TYR A 207 -13.08 -15.58 8.18
N ARG A 208 -13.14 -14.91 7.05
CA ARG A 208 -12.99 -15.45 5.70
C ARG A 208 -12.62 -14.34 4.73
N ARG A 209 -12.09 -14.71 3.57
CA ARG A 209 -11.84 -13.73 2.51
C ARG A 209 -13.11 -13.02 2.10
N ASN A 210 -13.04 -11.69 2.10
CA ASN A 210 -14.12 -10.84 1.67
C ASN A 210 -13.60 -9.52 1.14
N THR A 211 -14.43 -8.84 0.33
CA THR A 211 -14.13 -7.53 -0.26
C THR A 211 -14.95 -6.45 0.41
N TYR A 212 -14.36 -5.26 0.53
CA TYR A 212 -14.98 -4.14 1.22
C TYR A 212 -14.78 -2.86 0.43
N ARG A 213 -15.75 -1.96 0.53
CA ARG A 213 -15.69 -0.62 -0.01
C ARG A 213 -15.30 0.36 1.08
N GLY A 214 -14.69 1.47 0.68
CA GLY A 214 -14.38 2.57 1.57
C GLY A 214 -13.08 3.26 1.20
N ASN A 215 -12.88 4.42 1.81
CA ASN A 215 -11.66 5.19 1.69
C ASN A 215 -10.68 4.83 2.81
N LEU A 216 -11.21 4.43 3.97
CA LEU A 216 -10.44 4.08 5.16
C LEU A 216 -10.78 2.65 5.61
N LEU A 217 -9.74 1.92 6.01
CA LEU A 217 -9.84 0.67 6.74
C LEU A 217 -9.02 0.82 8.03
N PHE A 218 -9.67 0.59 9.16
CA PHE A 218 -9.02 0.44 10.46
C PHE A 218 -9.07 -1.03 10.86
N ALA A 219 -7.97 -1.56 11.36
CA ALA A 219 -7.94 -2.88 11.96
C ALA A 219 -7.18 -2.85 13.28
N HIS A 220 -7.68 -3.53 14.28
CA HIS A 220 -7.02 -3.66 15.58
C HIS A 220 -7.13 -5.08 16.11
N ASP A 221 -6.12 -5.49 16.82
CA ASP A 221 -6.12 -6.70 17.63
C ASP A 221 -6.96 -6.45 18.88
N VAL A 222 -8.05 -7.19 19.05
CA VAL A 222 -8.97 -7.01 20.19
C VAL A 222 -8.35 -7.32 21.53
N ALA A 223 -7.26 -8.11 21.57
CA ALA A 223 -6.57 -8.47 22.78
C ALA A 223 -5.55 -7.42 23.22
N THR A 224 -4.76 -6.87 22.28
CA THR A 224 -3.68 -5.94 22.56
C THR A 224 -4.06 -4.48 22.34
N ARG A 225 -5.16 -4.23 21.65
CA ARG A 225 -5.63 -2.91 21.18
C ARG A 225 -4.61 -2.18 20.29
N GLN A 226 -3.64 -2.90 19.75
CA GLN A 226 -2.75 -2.37 18.71
C GLN A 226 -3.49 -2.37 17.39
N GLY A 227 -3.38 -1.28 16.65
CA GLY A 227 -4.06 -1.13 15.40
C GLY A 227 -3.21 -0.50 14.32
N PHE A 228 -3.64 -0.71 13.10
CA PHE A 228 -3.17 0.00 11.92
C PHE A 228 -4.35 0.49 11.11
N PHE A 229 -4.08 1.40 10.19
CA PHE A 229 -5.07 1.83 9.22
C PHE A 229 -4.49 1.89 7.82
N PHE A 230 -5.36 1.69 6.85
CA PHE A 230 -5.13 2.06 5.47
C PHE A 230 -6.04 3.22 5.07
N LEU A 231 -5.48 4.23 4.40
CA LEU A 231 -6.22 5.22 3.65
C LEU A 231 -5.90 4.99 2.16
N LYS A 232 -6.90 4.71 1.36
CA LYS A 232 -6.79 4.69 -0.10
C LYS A 232 -7.01 6.10 -0.62
N GLU A 233 -6.00 6.68 -1.25
CA GLU A 233 -6.07 8.02 -1.85
C GLU A 233 -6.78 7.95 -3.21
N ALA A 234 -8.07 7.65 -3.19
CA ALA A 234 -8.91 7.47 -4.37
C ALA A 234 -10.37 7.76 -4.02
N PRO A 235 -11.24 8.04 -5.00
CA PRO A 235 -12.68 7.92 -4.80
C PRO A 235 -13.02 6.50 -4.36
N SER A 236 -14.08 6.32 -3.56
CA SER A 236 -14.52 4.96 -3.22
C SER A 236 -15.00 4.21 -4.47
N SER A 237 -14.97 2.88 -4.42
CA SER A 237 -15.44 2.04 -5.55
C SER A 237 -16.93 2.23 -5.84
N SER A 238 -17.70 2.80 -4.92
CA SER A 238 -19.10 3.18 -5.14
C SER A 238 -19.27 4.35 -6.09
N THR A 239 -18.29 5.26 -6.16
CA THR A 239 -18.33 6.49 -6.97
C THR A 239 -17.49 6.39 -8.24
N GLN A 240 -16.66 5.36 -8.36
CA GLN A 240 -15.86 5.12 -9.56
C GLN A 240 -16.71 4.51 -10.66
N LEU A 241 -16.85 5.20 -11.78
CA LEU A 241 -17.66 4.74 -12.92
C LEU A 241 -16.94 3.69 -13.77
N HIS A 242 -15.59 3.78 -13.86
CA HIS A 242 -14.79 2.96 -14.77
C HIS A 242 -14.13 1.75 -14.12
N TYR A 243 -13.98 1.76 -12.80
CA TYR A 243 -13.31 0.70 -12.06
C TYR A 243 -14.18 0.23 -10.89
N PRO A 244 -15.36 -0.33 -11.20
CA PRO A 244 -16.22 -0.90 -10.16
C PRO A 244 -15.48 -2.07 -9.51
N GLY A 245 -15.45 -2.11 -8.20
CA GLY A 245 -14.75 -3.15 -7.48
C GLY A 245 -14.74 -2.86 -5.99
N SER A 246 -13.86 -3.54 -5.31
CA SER A 246 -13.59 -3.30 -3.89
C SER A 246 -12.41 -2.35 -3.72
N ASP A 247 -12.33 -1.71 -2.57
CA ASP A 247 -11.21 -0.86 -2.17
C ASP A 247 -10.26 -1.64 -1.26
N PHE A 248 -10.81 -2.57 -0.50
CA PHE A 248 -10.05 -3.41 0.42
C PHE A 248 -10.45 -4.88 0.29
N VAL A 249 -9.50 -5.74 0.58
CA VAL A 249 -9.73 -7.18 0.79
C VAL A 249 -9.20 -7.54 2.16
N ALA A 250 -9.95 -8.32 2.91
CA ALA A 250 -9.48 -8.94 4.14
C ALA A 250 -9.73 -10.44 4.10
N ASP A 251 -8.74 -11.21 4.54
CA ASP A 251 -8.79 -12.66 4.62
C ASP A 251 -8.15 -13.09 5.94
N PHE A 252 -8.98 -13.29 6.97
CA PHE A 252 -8.55 -13.45 8.36
C PHE A 252 -7.67 -12.26 8.81
N SER A 253 -6.36 -12.45 8.81
CA SER A 253 -5.36 -11.46 9.23
C SER A 253 -4.56 -10.88 8.06
N ASP A 254 -4.97 -11.12 6.83
CA ASP A 254 -4.35 -10.60 5.62
C ASP A 254 -5.19 -9.46 5.06
N PHE A 255 -4.68 -8.24 5.14
CA PHE A 255 -5.37 -7.02 4.75
C PHE A 255 -4.70 -6.38 3.54
N MET A 256 -5.49 -6.02 2.53
CA MET A 256 -4.99 -5.47 1.26
C MET A 256 -5.77 -4.22 0.86
N VAL A 257 -5.04 -3.24 0.34
CA VAL A 257 -5.59 -2.12 -0.43
C VAL A 257 -5.55 -2.52 -1.89
N VAL A 258 -6.68 -2.49 -2.58
CA VAL A 258 -6.81 -3.01 -3.95
C VAL A 258 -7.38 -1.98 -4.93
N GLY A 259 -7.16 -2.25 -6.22
CA GLY A 259 -7.62 -1.39 -7.31
C GLY A 259 -6.65 -0.26 -7.64
N LEU A 260 -6.25 -0.16 -8.89
CA LEU A 260 -5.23 0.80 -9.36
C LEU A 260 -5.82 2.12 -9.83
N GLY A 261 -7.11 2.16 -10.18
CA GLY A 261 -7.76 3.32 -10.80
C GLY A 261 -7.42 3.52 -12.27
N ILE A 262 -6.72 2.58 -12.89
CA ILE A 262 -6.35 2.59 -14.31
C ILE A 262 -6.50 1.20 -14.92
N ALA A 263 -6.61 1.15 -16.23
CA ALA A 263 -6.54 -0.08 -17.01
C ALA A 263 -5.16 -0.26 -17.67
N SER A 264 -4.91 -1.42 -18.25
CA SER A 264 -3.62 -1.74 -18.91
C SER A 264 -3.27 -0.76 -20.04
N HIS A 265 -4.26 -0.29 -20.79
CA HIS A 265 -4.05 0.66 -21.90
C HIS A 265 -3.71 2.08 -21.45
N ASP A 266 -3.93 2.41 -20.17
CA ASP A 266 -3.57 3.72 -19.60
C ASP A 266 -2.08 3.81 -19.28
N VAL A 267 -1.43 2.66 -19.07
CA VAL A 267 0.02 2.60 -18.81
C VAL A 267 0.77 2.95 -20.10
N LYS A 268 1.60 3.97 -20.03
CA LYS A 268 2.35 4.45 -21.18
C LYS A 268 3.73 3.79 -21.26
N PRO A 269 4.23 3.45 -22.46
CA PRO A 269 5.56 2.87 -22.61
C PRO A 269 6.69 3.86 -22.27
N ASP A 270 6.49 5.15 -22.56
CA ASP A 270 7.54 6.17 -22.51
C ASP A 270 7.40 7.17 -21.36
N SER A 271 6.30 7.15 -20.63
CA SER A 271 6.05 8.05 -19.50
C SER A 271 5.44 7.34 -18.30
N TRP A 272 5.71 7.89 -17.11
CA TRP A 272 5.17 7.37 -15.88
C TRP A 272 3.67 7.68 -15.74
N THR A 273 2.88 6.65 -15.48
CA THR A 273 1.46 6.74 -15.15
C THR A 273 1.30 6.51 -13.66
N ARG A 274 0.75 7.50 -12.94
CA ARG A 274 0.43 7.36 -11.52
C ARG A 274 -0.85 6.53 -11.37
N VAL A 275 -0.83 5.56 -10.48
CA VAL A 275 -2.01 4.83 -9.99
C VAL A 275 -2.48 5.42 -8.65
N TYR A 276 -3.56 4.90 -8.09
CA TYR A 276 -4.00 5.35 -6.77
C TYR A 276 -2.90 5.19 -5.73
N GLY A 277 -2.81 6.15 -4.82
CA GLY A 277 -1.95 6.11 -3.66
C GLY A 277 -2.62 5.41 -2.48
N CYS A 278 -1.80 5.06 -1.49
CA CYS A 278 -2.29 4.57 -0.21
C CYS A 278 -1.42 5.11 0.93
N VAL A 279 -2.03 5.19 2.10
CA VAL A 279 -1.34 5.54 3.34
C VAL A 279 -1.50 4.39 4.31
N THR A 280 -0.39 3.96 4.90
CA THR A 280 -0.37 2.95 5.96
C THR A 280 0.09 3.61 7.24
N GLY A 281 -0.71 3.53 8.28
CA GLY A 281 -0.39 4.12 9.58
C GLY A 281 -0.74 3.20 10.73
N ILE A 282 -0.36 3.65 11.92
CA ILE A 282 -0.60 2.93 13.18
C ILE A 282 -1.46 3.78 14.10
N TYR A 283 -2.20 3.12 14.97
CA TYR A 283 -2.91 3.74 16.07
C TYR A 283 -3.02 2.81 17.27
N THR A 284 -3.27 3.39 18.44
CA THR A 284 -3.60 2.65 19.66
C THR A 284 -5.04 2.98 20.03
N GLY A 285 -5.89 1.94 20.15
CA GLY A 285 -7.31 2.07 20.50
C GLY A 285 -7.57 2.10 22.01
#